data_c6416d03fb32cea3fe362698fc0b3003
#
_entry.id   c6416d03fb32cea3fe362698fc0b3003
#
_cell.length_a   1.000
_cell.length_b   1.000
_cell.length_c   1.000
_cell.angle_alpha   90.00
_cell.angle_beta   90.00
_cell.angle_gamma   90.00
#
_symmetry.space_group_name_H-M   'P 1'
#
loop_
_entity.id
_entity.type
_entity.pdbx_description
1 polymer ?
#
loop_
_entity_poly.entity_id
_entity_poly.type
_entity_poly.pdbx_seq_one_letter_code
_entity_poly.pdbx_strand_id
1 'polypeptide(L)'
;MVELGFIHGRFQLFHNDHLRYALLAKAQCKKLIVGITSPENATLIREEIDPHRSEAASNPFTYYERFNMVKLALLEAGIPREDFEITPYPIERPEILYNYVPLTATSFFTIYDDWG
;
A
#
# COMPACT_ATOMS: atom_id res chain seq x y z
N MET A 1 -11.12 -13.93 -12.91
CA MET A 1 -11.00 -13.09 -11.71
C MET A 1 -10.35 -13.91 -10.60
N VAL A 2 -9.25 -13.40 -10.05
CA VAL A 2 -8.58 -14.10 -8.95
C VAL A 2 -9.33 -13.85 -7.64
N GLU A 3 -9.18 -14.78 -6.69
CA GLU A 3 -9.84 -14.65 -5.40
C GLU A 3 -9.29 -13.48 -4.60
N LEU A 4 -7.97 -13.37 -4.54
CA LEU A 4 -7.28 -12.41 -3.69
C LEU A 4 -6.20 -11.69 -4.48
N GLY A 5 -6.33 -10.37 -4.57
CA GLY A 5 -5.35 -9.53 -5.24
C GLY A 5 -4.57 -8.72 -4.22
N PHE A 6 -3.40 -8.24 -4.61
CA PHE A 6 -2.52 -7.48 -3.74
C PHE A 6 -1.84 -6.35 -4.51
N ILE A 7 -1.88 -5.16 -3.92
CA ILE A 7 -1.09 -4.02 -4.36
C ILE A 7 -0.37 -3.44 -3.15
N HIS A 8 0.72 -2.72 -3.39
CA HIS A 8 1.41 -2.05 -2.29
C HIS A 8 1.99 -0.71 -2.76
N GLY A 9 2.27 0.13 -1.82
CA GLY A 9 2.87 1.42 -2.06
C GLY A 9 3.11 2.17 -0.77
N ARG A 10 3.86 3.27 -0.84
CA ARG A 10 4.10 4.11 0.34
C ARG A 10 2.88 4.93 0.69
N PHE A 11 2.16 5.40 -0.32
CA PHE A 11 0.94 6.20 -0.17
C PHE A 11 1.12 7.34 0.83
N GLN A 12 2.22 8.06 0.71
CA GLN A 12 2.49 9.24 1.54
C GLN A 12 1.61 10.42 1.15
N LEU A 13 0.84 10.24 0.12
CA LEU A 13 -0.42 10.87 -0.19
C LEU A 13 -1.09 9.90 -1.15
N PHE A 14 -2.29 9.45 -0.82
CA PHE A 14 -3.03 8.57 -1.70
C PHE A 14 -3.80 9.42 -2.71
N HIS A 15 -3.21 9.63 -3.88
CA HIS A 15 -3.79 10.51 -4.90
C HIS A 15 -4.53 9.73 -5.99
N ASN A 16 -5.03 10.45 -6.99
CA ASN A 16 -5.90 9.87 -8.01
C ASN A 16 -5.27 8.73 -8.81
N ASP A 17 -3.98 8.80 -9.09
CA ASP A 17 -3.31 7.71 -9.80
C ASP A 17 -3.23 6.45 -8.95
N HIS A 18 -3.03 6.61 -7.66
CA HIS A 18 -3.05 5.47 -6.73
C HIS A 18 -4.44 4.86 -6.66
N LEU A 19 -5.47 5.70 -6.60
CA LEU A 19 -6.84 5.21 -6.59
C LEU A 19 -7.16 4.45 -7.87
N ARG A 20 -6.75 4.97 -9.01
CA ARG A 20 -6.96 4.32 -10.29
C ARG A 20 -6.28 2.95 -10.33
N TYR A 21 -5.06 2.88 -9.83
CA TYR A 21 -4.32 1.62 -9.72
C TYR A 21 -5.11 0.62 -8.87
N ALA A 22 -5.58 1.06 -7.70
CA ALA A 22 -6.34 0.20 -6.81
C ALA A 22 -7.63 -0.29 -7.46
N LEU A 23 -8.35 0.59 -8.15
CA LEU A 23 -9.61 0.21 -8.81
C LEU A 23 -9.38 -0.77 -9.95
N LEU A 24 -8.32 -0.59 -10.73
CA LEU A 24 -7.98 -1.52 -11.80
C LEU A 24 -7.64 -2.91 -11.24
N ALA A 25 -6.88 -2.94 -10.14
CA ALA A 25 -6.55 -4.19 -9.49
C ALA A 25 -7.80 -4.86 -8.91
N LYS A 26 -8.65 -4.08 -8.25
CA LYS A 26 -9.88 -4.62 -7.64
C LYS A 26 -10.79 -5.23 -8.71
N ALA A 27 -10.83 -4.66 -9.90
CA ALA A 27 -11.65 -5.21 -10.99
C ALA A 27 -11.22 -6.62 -11.40
N GLN A 28 -10.02 -7.04 -11.04
CA GLN A 28 -9.48 -8.34 -11.40
C GLN A 28 -9.46 -9.34 -10.26
N CYS A 29 -9.99 -8.97 -9.10
CA CYS A 29 -10.01 -9.87 -7.95
C CYS A 29 -11.31 -9.69 -7.16
N LYS A 30 -11.64 -10.70 -6.37
CA LYS A 30 -12.82 -10.63 -5.51
C LYS A 30 -12.55 -9.78 -4.29
N LYS A 31 -11.35 -9.93 -3.72
CA LYS A 31 -10.93 -9.13 -2.57
C LYS A 31 -9.54 -8.59 -2.81
N LEU A 32 -9.33 -7.32 -2.48
CA LEU A 32 -8.07 -6.64 -2.68
C LEU A 32 -7.40 -6.36 -1.33
N ILE A 33 -6.10 -6.67 -1.24
CA ILE A 33 -5.28 -6.28 -0.10
C ILE A 33 -4.39 -5.13 -0.53
N VAL A 34 -4.40 -4.05 0.24
CA VAL A 34 -3.55 -2.89 0.00
C VAL A 34 -2.48 -2.85 1.08
N GLY A 35 -1.24 -3.05 0.69
CA GLY A 35 -0.10 -3.00 1.61
C GLY A 35 0.50 -1.60 1.62
N ILE A 36 0.67 -1.03 2.81
CA ILE A 36 1.29 0.27 2.97
C ILE A 36 2.72 0.04 3.43
N THR A 37 3.68 0.40 2.58
CA THR A 37 5.10 0.20 2.88
C THR A 37 5.61 1.27 3.83
N SER A 38 6.75 1.00 4.46
CA SER A 38 7.37 1.91 5.43
C SER A 38 6.38 2.33 6.50
N PRO A 39 5.77 1.36 7.23
CA PRO A 39 4.72 1.70 8.20
C PRO A 39 5.22 2.44 9.43
N GLU A 40 6.52 2.38 9.72
CA GLU A 40 7.10 2.98 10.90
C GLU A 40 8.09 4.08 10.54
N ASN A 41 7.94 5.24 11.20
CA ASN A 41 8.87 6.35 11.01
C ASN A 41 10.28 5.98 11.50
N ALA A 42 10.38 5.16 12.53
CA ALA A 42 11.67 4.71 13.04
C ALA A 42 12.46 3.93 11.99
N THR A 43 11.78 3.18 11.14
CA THR A 43 12.43 2.46 10.04
C THR A 43 13.07 3.43 9.06
N LEU A 44 12.38 4.52 8.77
CA LEU A 44 12.90 5.55 7.86
C LEU A 44 14.14 6.23 8.41
N ILE A 45 14.17 6.46 9.72
CA ILE A 45 15.33 7.09 10.38
C ILE A 45 16.58 6.23 10.26
N ARG A 46 16.42 4.92 10.22
CA ARG A 46 17.55 3.99 10.09
C ARG A 46 18.15 3.96 8.70
N GLU A 47 17.44 4.47 7.71
CA GLU A 47 17.93 4.51 6.35
C GLU A 47 18.77 5.76 6.11
N GLU A 48 19.87 5.88 6.83
CA GLU A 48 20.74 7.06 6.77
C GLU A 48 21.48 7.21 5.44
N ILE A 49 21.44 6.17 4.62
CA ILE A 49 22.09 6.19 3.31
C ILE A 49 21.40 7.19 2.38
N ASP A 50 20.12 7.42 2.57
CA ASP A 50 19.36 8.37 1.78
C ASP A 50 18.62 9.35 2.72
N PRO A 51 19.23 10.50 3.02
CA PRO A 51 18.63 11.47 3.92
C PRO A 51 17.26 11.98 3.46
N HIS A 52 17.04 12.05 2.14
CA HIS A 52 15.76 12.53 1.62
C HIS A 52 14.61 11.56 1.97
N ARG A 53 14.89 10.27 1.94
CA ARG A 53 13.87 9.28 2.25
C ARG A 53 13.45 9.32 3.71
N SER A 54 14.39 9.65 4.60
CA SER A 54 14.11 9.66 6.03
C SER A 54 13.62 10.99 6.55
N GLU A 55 13.61 12.04 5.73
CA GLU A 55 13.11 13.33 6.14
C GLU A 55 11.60 13.33 6.32
N ALA A 56 11.12 14.02 7.36
CA ALA A 56 9.70 14.14 7.62
C ALA A 56 8.94 14.77 6.47
N ALA A 57 9.57 15.70 5.74
CA ALA A 57 8.96 16.36 4.60
C ALA A 57 8.67 15.39 3.45
N SER A 58 9.47 14.32 3.31
CA SER A 58 9.27 13.29 2.29
C SER A 58 8.31 12.21 2.73
N ASN A 59 8.05 12.10 4.04
CA ASN A 59 7.21 11.06 4.64
C ASN A 59 6.31 11.70 5.70
N PRO A 60 5.41 12.62 5.30
CA PRO A 60 4.67 13.44 6.24
C PRO A 60 3.57 12.70 7.01
N PHE A 61 3.12 11.58 6.51
CA PHE A 61 1.96 10.91 7.11
C PHE A 61 2.34 9.63 7.85
N THR A 62 1.71 9.44 9.02
CA THR A 62 1.84 8.19 9.77
C THR A 62 1.13 7.06 9.04
N TYR A 63 1.39 5.82 9.48
CA TYR A 63 0.65 4.68 8.95
C TYR A 63 -0.86 4.85 9.16
N TYR A 64 -1.27 5.30 10.34
CA TYR A 64 -2.69 5.47 10.65
C TYR A 64 -3.34 6.46 9.70
N GLU A 65 -2.68 7.58 9.44
CA GLU A 65 -3.22 8.58 8.51
C GLU A 65 -3.32 8.03 7.08
N ARG A 66 -2.31 7.30 6.64
CA ARG A 66 -2.31 6.69 5.31
C ARG A 66 -3.39 5.60 5.21
N PHE A 67 -3.53 4.80 6.25
CA PHE A 67 -4.60 3.80 6.33
C PHE A 67 -5.96 4.45 6.09
N ASN A 68 -6.23 5.55 6.80
CA ASN A 68 -7.51 6.22 6.67
C ASN A 68 -7.72 6.86 5.29
N MET A 69 -6.67 7.43 4.70
CA MET A 69 -6.76 7.98 3.36
C MET A 69 -7.15 6.92 2.34
N VAL A 70 -6.51 5.77 2.39
CA VAL A 70 -6.80 4.67 1.48
C VAL A 70 -8.21 4.15 1.71
N LYS A 71 -8.56 3.91 2.97
CA LYS A 71 -9.89 3.38 3.32
C LYS A 71 -11.00 4.29 2.81
N LEU A 72 -10.92 5.58 3.11
CA LEU A 72 -11.96 6.52 2.72
C LEU A 72 -12.06 6.65 1.20
N ALA A 73 -10.92 6.66 0.50
CA ALA A 73 -10.92 6.77 -0.95
C ALA A 73 -11.60 5.55 -1.59
N LEU A 74 -11.31 4.34 -1.11
CA LEU A 74 -11.90 3.13 -1.67
C LEU A 74 -13.39 3.06 -1.36
N LEU A 75 -13.80 3.42 -0.15
CA LEU A 75 -15.22 3.46 0.20
C LEU A 75 -15.97 4.47 -0.64
N GLU A 76 -15.40 5.65 -0.82
CA GLU A 76 -16.01 6.69 -1.63
C GLU A 76 -16.13 6.28 -3.10
N ALA A 77 -15.20 5.48 -3.58
CA ALA A 77 -15.25 4.96 -4.94
C ALA A 77 -16.26 3.81 -5.10
N GLY A 78 -16.92 3.40 -4.03
CA GLY A 78 -17.98 2.40 -4.10
C GLY A 78 -17.56 0.98 -3.80
N ILE A 79 -16.33 0.75 -3.34
CA ILE A 79 -15.90 -0.60 -2.98
C ILE A 79 -16.38 -0.93 -1.56
N PRO A 80 -17.16 -2.01 -1.39
CA PRO A 80 -17.62 -2.38 -0.04
C PRO A 80 -16.45 -2.69 0.89
N ARG A 81 -16.62 -2.37 2.16
CA ARG A 81 -15.54 -2.56 3.14
C ARG A 81 -15.09 -4.02 3.23
N GLU A 82 -16.00 -4.97 3.06
CA GLU A 82 -15.67 -6.39 3.11
C GLU A 82 -14.88 -6.87 1.89
N ASP A 83 -14.76 -6.04 0.86
CA ASP A 83 -14.07 -6.42 -0.38
C ASP A 83 -12.61 -5.94 -0.42
N PHE A 84 -12.14 -5.28 0.62
CA PHE A 84 -10.73 -4.89 0.69
C PHE A 84 -10.22 -4.96 2.12
N GLU A 85 -8.90 -5.12 2.22
CA GLU A 85 -8.17 -5.04 3.48
C GLU A 85 -6.98 -4.12 3.29
N ILE A 86 -6.57 -3.45 4.36
CA ILE A 86 -5.39 -2.60 4.35
C ILE A 86 -4.46 -3.12 5.44
N THR A 87 -3.19 -3.29 5.10
CA THR A 87 -2.23 -3.87 6.04
C THR A 87 -0.90 -3.13 5.98
N PRO A 88 -0.15 -3.08 7.09
CA PRO A 88 1.23 -2.67 7.00
C PRO A 88 1.98 -3.65 6.10
N TYR A 89 2.96 -3.17 5.36
CA TYR A 89 3.75 -4.03 4.51
C TYR A 89 5.22 -3.61 4.63
N PRO A 90 5.93 -4.14 5.64
CA PRO A 90 7.33 -3.74 5.90
C PRO A 90 8.28 -4.37 4.89
N ILE A 91 8.32 -3.79 3.71
CA ILE A 91 9.06 -4.33 2.56
C ILE A 91 10.56 -4.43 2.82
N GLU A 92 11.10 -3.64 3.76
CA GLU A 92 12.49 -3.72 4.16
C GLU A 92 12.80 -4.95 5.00
N ARG A 93 11.78 -5.70 5.39
CA ARG A 93 11.93 -6.95 6.13
C ARG A 93 11.20 -8.08 5.43
N PRO A 94 11.72 -8.54 4.28
CA PRO A 94 10.99 -9.51 3.47
C PRO A 94 10.71 -10.84 4.17
N GLU A 95 11.49 -11.17 5.18
CA GLU A 95 11.32 -12.44 5.90
C GLU A 95 10.02 -12.52 6.69
N ILE A 96 9.37 -11.39 6.97
CA ILE A 96 8.12 -11.39 7.73
C ILE A 96 6.90 -10.98 6.90
N LEU A 97 7.06 -10.73 5.61
CA LEU A 97 5.95 -10.24 4.79
C LEU A 97 4.78 -11.22 4.72
N TYR A 98 5.06 -12.51 4.80
CA TYR A 98 3.99 -13.51 4.76
C TYR A 98 3.02 -13.40 5.95
N ASN A 99 3.43 -12.71 7.02
CA ASN A 99 2.53 -12.46 8.15
C ASN A 99 1.43 -11.46 7.81
N TYR A 100 1.62 -10.68 6.76
CA TYR A 100 0.70 -9.61 6.41
C TYR A 100 -0.10 -9.90 5.14
N VAL A 101 0.50 -10.64 4.21
CA VAL A 101 -0.15 -10.96 2.94
C VAL A 101 0.03 -12.44 2.64
N PRO A 102 -1.07 -13.17 2.40
CA PRO A 102 -0.97 -14.59 2.09
C PRO A 102 -0.18 -14.84 0.81
N LEU A 103 0.55 -15.94 0.77
CA LEU A 103 1.32 -16.32 -0.41
C LEU A 103 0.43 -16.60 -1.62
N THR A 104 -0.86 -16.87 -1.38
CA THR A 104 -1.83 -17.13 -2.45
C THR A 104 -2.32 -15.88 -3.14
N ALA A 105 -2.02 -14.69 -2.59
CA ALA A 105 -2.47 -13.44 -3.20
C ALA A 105 -1.73 -13.19 -4.52
N THR A 106 -2.45 -12.70 -5.51
CA THR A 106 -1.88 -12.34 -6.80
C THR A 106 -1.47 -10.87 -6.75
N SER A 107 -0.19 -10.60 -6.96
CA SER A 107 0.33 -9.23 -6.97
C SER A 107 0.05 -8.55 -8.28
N PHE A 108 -0.42 -7.31 -8.22
CA PHE A 108 -0.64 -6.47 -9.39
C PHE A 108 0.34 -5.30 -9.36
N PHE A 109 0.88 -4.97 -10.53
CA PHE A 109 1.82 -3.87 -10.67
C PHE A 109 1.30 -2.90 -11.72
N THR A 110 1.74 -1.65 -11.61
CA THR A 110 1.46 -0.65 -12.63
C THR A 110 2.77 -0.18 -13.23
N ILE A 111 2.65 0.54 -14.32
CA ILE A 111 3.81 1.15 -14.94
C ILE A 111 4.46 2.19 -14.03
N TYR A 112 3.71 2.74 -13.07
CA TYR A 112 4.26 3.67 -12.09
C TYR A 112 5.30 3.03 -11.20
N ASP A 113 5.14 1.75 -10.89
CA ASP A 113 6.09 1.05 -10.04
C ASP A 113 7.46 0.98 -10.69
N ASP A 114 7.49 0.90 -12.02
CA ASP A 114 8.74 0.85 -12.76
C ASP A 114 9.48 2.19 -12.73
N TRP A 115 8.76 3.27 -12.56
CA TRP A 115 9.32 4.61 -12.51
C TRP A 115 9.68 5.05 -11.10
N GLY A 116 9.05 4.42 -10.13
CA GLY A 116 9.23 4.74 -8.73
C GLY A 116 10.46 4.12 -8.15
#